data_c4bc22e2960034510e7b2aa4d4ff93e0
#
_entry.id   c4bc22e2960034510e7b2aa4d4ff93e0
#
_cell.length_a   1.000
_cell.length_b   1.000
_cell.length_c   1.000
_cell.angle_alpha   90.00
_cell.angle_beta   90.00
_cell.angle_gamma   90.00
#
_symmetry.space_group_name_H-M   'P 1'
#
loop_
_entity.id
_entity.type
_entity.pdbx_description
1 polymer ?
#
loop_
_entity_poly.entity_id
_entity_poly.type
_entity_poly.pdbx_seq_one_letter_code
_entity_poly.pdbx_strand_id
1 'polypeptide(L)'
;MAHEVQISIADESEARWCGQLMASTDPWRAYKFSVEKCTGILRWPGSTLFVAKIGEPVGFALLHPRGFLGCPYIAAVAVTPDRRSQGIGAQLLKFAEAHFSGGRHVYLCVSSFNPRALRLYEKFGYVQVGKLPDFIADGYSELLMQKRLP
;
A
#
# COMPACT_ATOMS: atom_id res chain seq x y z
N MET A 1 22.60 12.19 1.08
CA MET A 1 22.56 11.21 -0.03
C MET A 1 21.29 10.40 0.04
N ALA A 2 20.60 10.27 -1.08
CA ALA A 2 19.47 9.37 -1.17
C ALA A 2 19.98 7.92 -1.15
N HIS A 3 19.46 7.11 -0.25
CA HIS A 3 19.75 5.67 -0.25
C HIS A 3 19.01 5.01 -1.41
N GLU A 4 19.71 4.13 -2.10
CA GLU A 4 19.08 3.35 -3.15
C GLU A 4 18.15 2.31 -2.53
N VAL A 5 16.88 2.37 -2.91
CA VAL A 5 15.86 1.43 -2.48
C VAL A 5 15.75 0.33 -3.51
N GLN A 6 15.90 -0.91 -3.10
CA GLN A 6 15.70 -2.07 -3.94
C GLN A 6 14.33 -2.66 -3.67
N ILE A 7 13.55 -2.85 -4.72
CA ILE A 7 12.19 -3.37 -4.62
C ILE A 7 12.14 -4.69 -5.40
N SER A 8 11.74 -5.75 -4.73
CA SER A 8 11.68 -7.09 -5.31
C SER A 8 10.53 -7.90 -4.70
N ILE A 9 10.18 -9.00 -5.35
CA ILE A 9 9.14 -9.90 -4.83
C ILE A 9 9.62 -10.45 -3.48
N ALA A 10 8.75 -10.36 -2.47
CA ALA A 10 9.06 -10.83 -1.13
C ALA A 10 9.15 -12.35 -1.07
N ASP A 11 10.19 -12.86 -0.42
CA ASP A 11 10.25 -14.27 -0.06
C ASP A 11 9.37 -14.52 1.18
N GLU A 12 9.29 -15.76 1.63
CA GLU A 12 8.41 -16.11 2.74
C GLU A 12 8.80 -15.42 4.05
N SER A 13 10.08 -15.28 4.34
CA SER A 13 10.56 -14.59 5.52
C SER A 13 10.26 -13.09 5.46
N GLU A 14 10.45 -12.50 4.29
CA GLU A 14 10.11 -11.10 4.05
C GLU A 14 8.60 -10.86 4.11
N ALA A 15 7.80 -11.80 3.63
CA ALA A 15 6.34 -11.72 3.74
C ALA A 15 5.88 -11.71 5.22
N ARG A 16 6.50 -12.52 6.07
CA ARG A 16 6.21 -12.50 7.51
C ARG A 16 6.57 -11.15 8.13
N TRP A 17 7.72 -10.61 7.75
CA TRP A 17 8.14 -9.28 8.18
C TRP A 17 7.12 -8.21 7.77
N CYS A 18 6.64 -8.27 6.52
CA CYS A 18 5.62 -7.36 6.03
C CYS A 18 4.31 -7.47 6.82
N GLY A 19 3.90 -8.68 7.18
CA GLY A 19 2.71 -8.90 8.02
C GLY A 19 2.83 -8.27 9.39
N GLN A 20 4.01 -8.37 10.00
CA GLN A 20 4.30 -7.74 11.29
C GLN A 20 4.28 -6.21 11.18
N LEU A 21 4.91 -5.65 10.16
CA LEU A 21 4.87 -4.22 9.91
C LEU A 21 3.44 -3.73 9.70
N MET A 22 2.66 -4.42 8.88
CA MET A 22 1.29 -4.07 8.60
C MET A 22 0.45 -4.00 9.88
N ALA A 23 0.53 -5.02 10.73
CA ALA A 23 -0.22 -5.07 11.99
C ALA A 23 0.17 -3.96 12.96
N SER A 24 1.38 -3.42 12.87
CA SER A 24 1.86 -2.33 13.72
C SER A 24 1.67 -0.95 13.11
N THR A 25 1.06 -0.86 11.93
CA THR A 25 0.92 0.38 11.15
C THR A 25 -0.55 0.74 11.00
N ASP A 26 -0.88 2.04 11.13
CA ASP A 26 -2.23 2.51 10.80
C ASP A 26 -2.43 2.46 9.27
N PRO A 27 -3.61 2.12 8.81
CA PRO A 27 -4.87 1.99 9.53
C PRO A 27 -5.09 0.62 10.20
N TRP A 28 -4.32 -0.40 9.84
CA TRP A 28 -4.57 -1.78 10.29
C TRP A 28 -4.42 -1.94 11.80
N ARG A 29 -3.46 -1.22 12.39
CA ARG A 29 -3.31 -1.19 13.85
C ARG A 29 -4.56 -0.61 14.52
N ALA A 30 -5.10 0.48 14.00
CA ALA A 30 -6.31 1.11 14.54
C ALA A 30 -7.51 0.19 14.40
N TYR A 31 -7.59 -0.60 13.32
CA TYR A 31 -8.63 -1.62 13.14
C TYR A 31 -8.39 -2.88 13.98
N LYS A 32 -7.27 -2.95 14.70
CA LYS A 32 -6.89 -4.09 15.56
C LYS A 32 -6.72 -5.40 14.78
N PHE A 33 -6.20 -5.30 13.56
CA PHE A 33 -5.88 -6.48 12.77
C PHE A 33 -4.68 -7.21 13.39
N SER A 34 -4.83 -8.53 13.57
CA SER A 34 -3.74 -9.37 14.04
C SER A 34 -2.67 -9.54 12.97
N VAL A 35 -1.48 -10.00 13.37
CA VAL A 35 -0.42 -10.37 12.43
C VAL A 35 -0.92 -11.46 11.46
N GLU A 36 -1.68 -12.44 11.95
CA GLU A 36 -2.23 -13.51 11.11
C GLU A 36 -3.20 -12.98 10.07
N LYS A 37 -4.07 -12.06 10.47
CA LYS A 37 -5.01 -11.43 9.53
C LYS A 37 -4.25 -10.63 8.46
N CYS A 38 -3.26 -9.84 8.86
CA CYS A 38 -2.44 -9.07 7.92
C CYS A 38 -1.68 -9.99 6.97
N THR A 39 -1.07 -11.06 7.49
CA THR A 39 -0.38 -12.05 6.66
C THR A 39 -1.33 -12.69 5.65
N GLY A 40 -2.56 -12.98 6.06
CA GLY A 40 -3.60 -13.50 5.17
C GLY A 40 -3.96 -12.52 4.05
N ILE A 41 -4.08 -11.24 4.38
CA ILE A 41 -4.34 -10.18 3.38
C ILE A 41 -3.21 -10.12 2.37
N LEU A 42 -1.95 -10.21 2.83
CA LEU A 42 -0.78 -10.14 1.96
C LEU A 42 -0.64 -11.36 1.04
N ARG A 43 -1.42 -12.42 1.28
CA ARG A 43 -1.50 -13.61 0.43
C ARG A 43 -2.73 -13.61 -0.48
N TRP A 44 -3.33 -12.47 -0.69
CA TRP A 44 -4.51 -12.34 -1.56
C TRP A 44 -4.24 -12.96 -2.93
N PRO A 45 -5.05 -13.95 -3.38
CA PRO A 45 -4.83 -14.61 -4.68
C PRO A 45 -4.85 -13.60 -5.83
N GLY A 46 -3.86 -13.71 -6.71
CA GLY A 46 -3.69 -12.80 -7.84
C GLY A 46 -2.85 -11.57 -7.53
N SER A 47 -2.56 -11.30 -6.26
CA SER A 47 -1.69 -10.20 -5.87
C SER A 47 -0.22 -10.62 -5.85
N THR A 48 0.66 -9.62 -5.89
CA THR A 48 2.10 -9.82 -5.68
C THR A 48 2.55 -8.89 -4.58
N LEU A 49 3.29 -9.43 -3.62
CA LEU A 49 3.88 -8.67 -2.53
C LEU A 49 5.31 -8.30 -2.89
N PHE A 50 5.57 -7.00 -2.93
CA PHE A 50 6.91 -6.45 -3.16
C PHE A 50 7.46 -5.88 -1.86
N VAL A 51 8.70 -6.20 -1.53
CA VAL A 51 9.39 -5.64 -0.37
C VAL A 51 10.42 -4.62 -0.84
N ALA A 52 10.48 -3.50 -0.14
CA ALA A 52 11.48 -2.46 -0.34
C ALA A 52 12.57 -2.63 0.70
N LYS A 53 13.83 -2.59 0.26
CA LYS A 53 14.99 -2.80 1.12
C LYS A 53 16.04 -1.71 0.92
N ILE A 54 16.63 -1.28 2.02
CA ILE A 54 17.88 -0.53 2.07
C ILE A 54 18.80 -1.36 2.98
N GLY A 55 19.45 -2.39 2.37
CA GLY A 55 20.10 -3.45 3.14
C GLY A 55 19.07 -4.39 3.77
N GLU A 56 18.28 -3.86 4.71
CA GLU A 56 17.18 -4.58 5.38
C GLU A 56 15.83 -4.12 4.85
N PRO A 57 14.75 -4.88 5.09
CA PRO A 57 13.40 -4.44 4.72
C PRO A 57 13.01 -3.13 5.41
N VAL A 58 12.45 -2.20 4.64
CA VAL A 58 12.00 -0.88 5.14
C VAL A 58 10.56 -0.57 4.76
N GLY A 59 9.95 -1.37 3.90
CA GLY A 59 8.57 -1.16 3.48
C GLY A 59 8.10 -2.22 2.50
N PHE A 60 6.84 -2.10 2.08
CA PHE A 60 6.28 -3.05 1.11
C PHE A 60 5.14 -2.42 0.33
N ALA A 61 4.79 -3.05 -0.78
CA ALA A 61 3.57 -2.77 -1.53
C ALA A 61 2.92 -4.09 -1.95
N LEU A 62 1.61 -4.19 -1.75
CA LEU A 62 0.81 -5.30 -2.25
C LEU A 62 0.05 -4.82 -3.48
N LEU A 63 0.34 -5.43 -4.63
CA LEU A 63 -0.21 -5.00 -5.92
C LEU A 63 -1.08 -6.10 -6.52
N HIS A 64 -2.26 -5.73 -7.00
CA HIS A 64 -3.14 -6.66 -7.70
C HIS A 64 -3.56 -6.05 -9.03
N PRO A 65 -3.22 -6.68 -10.18
CA PRO A 65 -3.48 -6.09 -11.50
C PRO A 65 -4.97 -5.96 -11.83
N ARG A 66 -5.81 -6.69 -11.11
CA ARG A 66 -7.26 -6.72 -11.33
C ARG A 66 -8.05 -6.62 -10.02
N GLY A 67 -7.46 -6.02 -9.01
CA GLY A 67 -7.99 -6.03 -7.64
C GLY A 67 -9.18 -5.12 -7.38
N PHE A 68 -9.44 -4.15 -8.27
CA PHE A 68 -10.61 -3.28 -8.13
C PHE A 68 -11.40 -3.27 -9.43
N LEU A 69 -12.54 -3.95 -9.46
CA LEU A 69 -13.42 -4.03 -10.64
C LEU A 69 -12.66 -4.41 -11.92
N GLY A 70 -11.67 -5.30 -11.79
CA GLY A 70 -10.83 -5.73 -12.90
C GLY A 70 -9.72 -4.75 -13.27
N CYS A 71 -9.52 -3.70 -12.48
CA CYS A 71 -8.50 -2.67 -12.71
C CYS A 71 -7.30 -2.82 -11.76
N PRO A 72 -6.14 -2.27 -12.12
CA PRO A 72 -4.97 -2.22 -11.25
C PRO A 72 -5.30 -1.60 -9.89
N TYR A 73 -4.84 -2.25 -8.83
CA TYR A 73 -5.14 -1.87 -7.47
C TYR A 73 -3.91 -1.98 -6.58
N ILE A 74 -3.60 -0.92 -5.87
CA ILE A 74 -2.59 -0.92 -4.82
C ILE A 74 -3.33 -1.24 -3.52
N ALA A 75 -3.21 -2.49 -3.09
CA ALA A 75 -4.00 -2.99 -1.95
C ALA A 75 -3.45 -2.55 -0.60
N ALA A 76 -2.14 -2.38 -0.49
CA ALA A 76 -1.50 -1.94 0.74
C ALA A 76 -0.11 -1.39 0.44
N VAL A 77 0.27 -0.34 1.16
CA VAL A 77 1.62 0.23 1.14
C VAL A 77 1.97 0.61 2.57
N ALA A 78 3.15 0.25 3.03
CA ALA A 78 3.64 0.65 4.34
C ALA A 78 5.14 0.86 4.33
N VAL A 79 5.61 1.77 5.18
CA VAL A 79 7.03 2.07 5.40
C VAL A 79 7.27 2.07 6.90
N THR A 80 8.41 1.55 7.34
CA THR A 80 8.76 1.55 8.77
C THR A 80 8.78 2.98 9.31
N PRO A 81 8.36 3.20 10.58
CA PRO A 81 8.27 4.55 11.14
C PRO A 81 9.58 5.34 11.08
N ASP A 82 10.70 4.68 11.31
CA ASP A 82 12.02 5.31 11.31
C ASP A 82 12.51 5.70 9.91
N ARG A 83 11.84 5.21 8.87
CA ARG A 83 12.18 5.50 7.46
C ARG A 83 11.14 6.37 6.76
N ARG A 84 10.12 6.82 7.48
CA ARG A 84 9.11 7.72 6.90
C ARG A 84 9.72 9.09 6.58
N SER A 85 9.11 9.79 5.62
CA SER A 85 9.58 11.10 5.14
C SER A 85 10.94 11.07 4.42
N GLN A 86 11.38 9.89 3.99
CA GLN A 86 12.61 9.71 3.21
C GLN A 86 12.32 9.38 1.74
N GLY A 87 11.07 9.51 1.30
CA GLY A 87 10.67 9.27 -0.09
C GLY A 87 10.46 7.80 -0.45
N ILE A 88 10.50 6.87 0.49
CA ILE A 88 10.33 5.45 0.21
C ILE A 88 8.92 5.15 -0.25
N GLY A 89 7.91 5.75 0.39
CA GLY A 89 6.52 5.61 -0.02
C GLY A 89 6.29 6.09 -1.46
N ALA A 90 6.88 7.21 -1.83
CA ALA A 90 6.81 7.73 -3.20
C ALA A 90 7.48 6.78 -4.20
N GLN A 91 8.61 6.16 -3.82
CA GLN A 91 9.28 5.18 -4.66
C GLN A 91 8.47 3.91 -4.85
N LEU A 92 7.77 3.46 -3.80
CA LEU A 92 6.86 2.32 -3.88
C LEU A 92 5.68 2.62 -4.81
N LEU A 93 5.11 3.83 -4.73
CA LEU A 93 4.02 4.24 -5.64
C LEU A 93 4.51 4.31 -7.09
N LYS A 94 5.68 4.88 -7.32
CA LYS A 94 6.28 4.94 -8.65
C LYS A 94 6.52 3.54 -9.22
N PHE A 95 7.04 2.65 -8.39
CA PHE A 95 7.24 1.25 -8.78
C PHE A 95 5.92 0.59 -9.16
N ALA A 96 4.87 0.78 -8.34
CA ALA A 96 3.55 0.22 -8.58
C ALA A 96 2.97 0.70 -9.92
N GLU A 97 3.07 1.99 -10.21
CA GLU A 97 2.55 2.55 -11.45
C GLU A 97 3.30 2.00 -12.67
N ALA A 98 4.61 1.85 -12.56
CA ALA A 98 5.41 1.23 -13.63
C ALA A 98 5.05 -0.23 -13.81
N HIS A 99 4.81 -0.95 -12.72
CA HIS A 99 4.39 -2.36 -12.73
C HIS A 99 3.06 -2.55 -13.45
N PHE A 100 2.16 -1.58 -13.31
CA PHE A 100 0.85 -1.59 -13.95
C PHE A 100 0.83 -0.92 -15.32
N SER A 101 1.97 -0.76 -15.97
CA SER A 101 2.06 -0.14 -17.29
C SER A 101 1.13 -0.85 -18.29
N GLY A 102 0.40 -0.08 -19.10
CA GLY A 102 -0.62 -0.60 -19.99
C GLY A 102 -2.04 -0.57 -19.42
N GLY A 103 -2.20 -0.41 -18.12
CA GLY A 103 -3.50 -0.15 -17.51
C GLY A 103 -3.93 1.30 -17.74
N ARG A 104 -5.24 1.55 -17.66
CA ARG A 104 -5.76 2.90 -17.84
C ARG A 104 -5.66 3.74 -16.57
N HIS A 105 -6.07 3.15 -15.46
CA HIS A 105 -6.08 3.79 -14.13
C HIS A 105 -5.54 2.83 -13.10
N VAL A 106 -5.06 3.39 -12.01
CA VAL A 106 -4.75 2.64 -10.79
C VAL A 106 -5.58 3.20 -9.65
N TYR A 107 -6.03 2.30 -8.79
CA TYR A 107 -6.88 2.62 -7.63
C TYR A 107 -6.20 2.23 -6.34
N LEU A 108 -6.53 2.94 -5.29
CA LEU A 108 -6.20 2.55 -3.92
C LEU A 108 -7.27 3.11 -2.97
N CYS A 109 -7.33 2.55 -1.77
CA CYS A 109 -8.16 3.07 -0.70
C CYS A 109 -7.27 3.61 0.42
N VAL A 110 -7.71 4.67 1.05
CA VAL A 110 -7.06 5.23 2.22
C VAL A 110 -8.10 5.51 3.29
N SER A 111 -7.80 5.17 4.55
CA SER A 111 -8.72 5.42 5.65
C SER A 111 -8.84 6.90 5.93
N SER A 112 -10.07 7.36 6.16
CA SER A 112 -10.38 8.77 6.39
C SER A 112 -9.64 9.36 7.60
N PHE A 113 -9.23 8.52 8.56
CA PHE A 113 -8.47 8.96 9.73
C PHE A 113 -6.95 8.87 9.53
N ASN A 114 -6.48 8.68 8.30
CA ASN A 114 -5.05 8.62 7.99
C ASN A 114 -4.66 9.78 7.07
N PRO A 115 -4.66 11.03 7.58
CA PRO A 115 -4.42 12.22 6.75
C PRO A 115 -3.01 12.25 6.15
N ARG A 116 -2.05 11.61 6.78
CA ARG A 116 -0.68 11.54 6.28
C ARG A 116 -0.60 10.77 4.98
N ALA A 117 -1.21 9.58 4.93
CA ALA A 117 -1.27 8.77 3.71
C ALA A 117 -2.06 9.49 2.62
N LEU A 118 -3.18 10.11 2.98
CA LEU A 118 -3.98 10.87 2.02
C LEU A 118 -3.16 11.97 1.36
N ARG A 119 -2.38 12.73 2.14
CA ARG A 119 -1.53 13.80 1.61
C ARG A 119 -0.46 13.25 0.66
N LEU A 120 0.14 12.11 0.98
CA LEU A 120 1.11 11.45 0.11
C LEU A 120 0.48 11.10 -1.24
N TYR A 121 -0.70 10.48 -1.20
CA TYR A 121 -1.38 10.07 -2.43
C TYR A 121 -1.81 11.27 -3.27
N GLU A 122 -2.37 12.31 -2.65
CA GLU A 122 -2.73 13.53 -3.35
C GLU A 122 -1.52 14.21 -3.99
N LYS A 123 -0.42 14.29 -3.25
CA LYS A 123 0.83 14.84 -3.76
C LYS A 123 1.34 14.06 -4.96
N PHE A 124 1.10 12.76 -5.01
CA PHE A 124 1.53 11.88 -6.09
C PHE A 124 0.54 11.86 -7.26
N GLY A 125 -0.52 12.64 -7.19
CA GLY A 125 -1.48 12.82 -8.29
C GLY A 125 -2.77 12.00 -8.17
N TYR A 126 -3.00 11.33 -7.06
CA TYR A 126 -4.26 10.62 -6.83
C TYR A 126 -5.37 11.59 -6.46
N VAL A 127 -6.56 11.34 -6.97
CA VAL A 127 -7.76 12.14 -6.65
C VAL A 127 -8.83 11.23 -6.05
N GLN A 128 -9.57 11.76 -5.10
CA GLN A 128 -10.67 11.03 -4.49
C GLN A 128 -11.84 10.95 -5.47
N VAL A 129 -12.32 9.75 -5.71
CA VAL A 129 -13.46 9.50 -6.61
C VAL A 129 -14.62 8.84 -5.88
N GLY A 130 -14.47 8.48 -4.63
CA GLY A 130 -15.54 7.87 -3.85
C GLY A 130 -15.24 7.82 -2.37
N LYS A 131 -16.28 7.52 -1.60
CA LYS A 131 -16.20 7.33 -0.15
C LYS A 131 -17.02 6.11 0.22
N LEU A 132 -16.44 5.21 0.99
CA LEU A 132 -17.04 3.96 1.42
C LEU A 132 -17.26 4.02 2.94
N PRO A 133 -18.45 4.47 3.41
CA PRO A 133 -18.70 4.54 4.85
C PRO A 133 -18.75 3.16 5.47
N ASP A 134 -18.22 3.03 6.68
CA ASP A 134 -18.28 1.79 7.49
C ASP A 134 -17.77 0.55 6.74
N PHE A 135 -16.85 0.74 5.82
CA PHE A 135 -16.42 -0.34 4.91
C PHE A 135 -15.64 -1.43 5.63
N ILE A 136 -14.72 -1.05 6.50
CA ILE A 136 -13.91 -2.00 7.26
C ILE A 136 -14.41 -2.10 8.70
N ALA A 137 -14.76 -0.97 9.30
CA ALA A 137 -15.25 -0.92 10.68
C ALA A 137 -16.24 0.23 10.83
N ASP A 138 -17.21 0.05 11.73
CA ASP A 138 -18.24 1.06 12.00
C ASP A 138 -17.60 2.38 12.45
N GLY A 139 -18.08 3.47 11.89
CA GLY A 139 -17.62 4.82 12.23
C GLY A 139 -16.39 5.28 11.44
N TYR A 140 -15.82 4.42 10.61
CA TYR A 140 -14.67 4.76 9.78
C TYR A 140 -15.00 4.60 8.31
N SER A 141 -14.51 5.53 7.49
CA SER A 141 -14.71 5.49 6.03
C SER A 141 -13.40 5.18 5.33
N GLU A 142 -13.49 4.53 4.17
CA GLU A 142 -12.38 4.41 3.25
C GLU A 142 -12.61 5.38 2.08
N LEU A 143 -11.57 6.09 1.70
CA LEU A 143 -11.61 7.02 0.56
C LEU A 143 -11.04 6.29 -0.64
N LEU A 144 -11.83 6.19 -1.71
CA LEU A 144 -11.38 5.58 -2.96
C LEU A 144 -10.66 6.62 -3.80
N MET A 145 -9.41 6.34 -4.13
CA MET A 145 -8.52 7.22 -4.87
C MET A 145 -8.21 6.63 -6.24
N GLN A 146 -8.08 7.50 -7.22
CA GLN A 146 -7.82 7.12 -8.61
C GLN A 146 -6.68 7.96 -9.18
N LYS A 147 -5.83 7.33 -9.99
CA LYS A 147 -4.85 8.05 -10.79
C LYS A 147 -4.82 7.46 -12.19
N ARG A 148 -4.82 8.33 -13.21
CA ARG A 148 -4.65 7.89 -14.60
C ARG A 148 -3.19 7.50 -14.82
N LEU A 149 -2.98 6.31 -15.39
CA LEU A 149 -1.65 5.84 -15.76
C LEU A 149 -1.21 6.48 -17.08
N PRO A 150 0.11 6.71 -17.26
CA PRO A 150 0.64 7.29 -18.48
C PRO A 150 0.37 6.42 -19.71
#